data_bf57fb41d3a3982017b4136cdd62de51
#
_entry.id   bf57fb41d3a3982017b4136cdd62de51
#
_cell.length_a   1.000
_cell.length_b   1.000
_cell.length_c   1.000
_cell.angle_alpha   90.00
_cell.angle_beta   90.00
_cell.angle_gamma   90.00
#
_symmetry.space_group_name_H-M   'P 1'
#
loop_
_entity.id
_entity.type
_entity.pdbx_description
1 polymer ?
#
loop_
_entity_poly.entity_id
_entity_poly.type
_entity_poly.pdbx_seq_one_letter_code
_entity_poly.pdbx_strand_id
1 'polypeptide(L)'
;MDSQDPVEQGAAGGPAPRTVVVDATDHIAGRLASNVAKLLLQGNRVHMVNCERIMISGSRSSIVGEYRKFLEIASILHPKHGPFHPRRPDTIMTRMVRGMLPRKKPSGMAAHKRLRAYIGTPRPLRSHKKVQFEKAKIRGAHSKYTSMADLGRTVGWTQ
;
A
#
# COMPACT_ATOMS: atom_id res chain seq x y z
N MET A 1 49.97 10.85 -20.69
CA MET A 1 48.76 10.22 -21.20
C MET A 1 48.10 9.51 -20.02
N ASP A 2 47.38 10.28 -19.24
CA ASP A 2 46.79 9.79 -17.97
C ASP A 2 45.37 9.36 -18.19
N SER A 3 45.16 8.07 -18.09
CA SER A 3 43.84 7.44 -18.13
C SER A 3 43.18 7.73 -16.78
N GLN A 4 42.22 8.63 -16.76
CA GLN A 4 41.35 8.89 -15.62
C GLN A 4 40.29 7.79 -15.56
N ASP A 5 40.42 6.90 -14.59
CA ASP A 5 39.38 5.94 -14.20
C ASP A 5 38.17 6.70 -13.64
N PRO A 6 36.92 6.32 -14.01
CA PRO A 6 35.74 6.93 -13.45
C PRO A 6 35.59 6.51 -11.98
N VAL A 7 35.53 7.50 -11.11
CA VAL A 7 35.27 7.35 -9.69
C VAL A 7 33.97 6.60 -9.45
N GLU A 8 34.06 5.36 -9.03
CA GLU A 8 32.96 4.59 -8.49
C GLU A 8 32.44 5.29 -7.23
N GLN A 9 31.35 6.01 -7.36
CA GLN A 9 30.62 6.54 -6.20
C GLN A 9 30.00 5.36 -5.46
N GLY A 10 30.56 5.08 -4.29
CA GLY A 10 30.20 4.01 -3.40
C GLY A 10 28.70 3.96 -3.09
N ALA A 11 28.05 2.92 -3.61
CA ALA A 11 26.73 2.52 -3.17
C ALA A 11 26.86 2.04 -1.72
N ALA A 12 26.27 2.78 -0.80
CA ALA A 12 26.13 2.38 0.61
C ALA A 12 25.57 0.96 0.67
N GLY A 13 26.34 0.01 1.21
CA GLY A 13 26.06 -1.43 1.22
C GLY A 13 24.86 -1.82 2.07
N GLY A 14 23.67 -1.63 1.55
CA GLY A 14 22.47 -2.29 2.04
C GLY A 14 22.28 -3.64 1.33
N PRO A 15 21.62 -4.63 1.95
CA PRO A 15 21.38 -5.92 1.32
C PRO A 15 20.69 -5.73 -0.04
N ALA A 16 21.10 -6.52 -1.05
CA ALA A 16 20.58 -6.44 -2.40
C ALA A 16 19.03 -6.40 -2.42
N PRO A 17 18.40 -5.56 -3.26
CA PRO A 17 16.96 -5.37 -3.28
C PRO A 17 16.25 -6.69 -3.59
N ARG A 18 15.51 -7.22 -2.63
CA ARG A 18 14.77 -8.48 -2.74
C ARG A 18 13.32 -8.19 -3.13
N THR A 19 12.73 -9.09 -3.91
CA THR A 19 11.29 -9.09 -4.16
C THR A 19 10.59 -9.82 -3.03
N VAL A 20 9.69 -9.13 -2.33
CA VAL A 20 8.91 -9.67 -1.21
C VAL A 20 7.44 -9.66 -1.61
N VAL A 21 6.81 -10.84 -1.53
CA VAL A 21 5.35 -10.97 -1.74
C VAL A 21 4.68 -11.02 -0.38
N VAL A 22 3.78 -10.07 -0.13
CA VAL A 22 3.04 -9.94 1.13
C VAL A 22 1.60 -10.34 0.90
N ASP A 23 1.11 -11.32 1.66
CA ASP A 23 -0.31 -11.67 1.69
C ASP A 23 -1.04 -10.74 2.67
N ALA A 24 -1.98 -9.99 2.14
CA ALA A 24 -2.71 -8.97 2.90
C ALA A 24 -3.96 -9.51 3.62
N THR A 25 -4.27 -10.80 3.46
CA THR A 25 -5.47 -11.44 4.06
C THR A 25 -5.48 -11.25 5.58
N ASP A 26 -6.62 -10.81 6.12
CA ASP A 26 -6.90 -10.62 7.55
C ASP A 26 -5.93 -9.68 8.28
N HIS A 27 -5.24 -8.82 7.56
CA HIS A 27 -4.38 -7.79 8.15
C HIS A 27 -5.12 -6.47 8.35
N ILE A 28 -4.83 -5.77 9.44
CA ILE A 28 -5.33 -4.42 9.69
C ILE A 28 -4.58 -3.44 8.80
N ALA A 29 -5.31 -2.67 7.98
CA ALA A 29 -4.78 -1.81 6.92
C ALA A 29 -3.63 -0.91 7.37
N GLY A 30 -3.79 -0.16 8.47
CA GLY A 30 -2.75 0.75 8.96
C GLY A 30 -1.48 0.01 9.44
N ARG A 31 -1.64 -1.11 10.17
CA ARG A 31 -0.50 -1.91 10.65
C ARG A 31 0.24 -2.59 9.50
N LEU A 32 -0.49 -3.09 8.51
CA LEU A 32 0.10 -3.64 7.30
C LEU A 32 0.87 -2.58 6.54
N ALA A 33 0.26 -1.40 6.34
CA ALA A 33 0.89 -0.28 5.63
C ALA A 33 2.23 0.14 6.26
N SER A 34 2.31 0.20 7.59
CA SER A 34 3.55 0.57 8.29
C SER A 34 4.67 -0.47 8.11
N ASN A 35 4.34 -1.77 8.13
CA ASN A 35 5.32 -2.83 7.88
C ASN A 35 5.80 -2.82 6.42
N VAL A 36 4.88 -2.64 5.47
CA VAL A 36 5.21 -2.51 4.04
C VAL A 36 6.09 -1.29 3.78
N ALA A 37 5.78 -0.15 4.41
CA ALA A 37 6.59 1.07 4.28
C ALA A 37 8.04 0.84 4.77
N LYS A 38 8.25 0.12 5.88
CA LYS A 38 9.59 -0.26 6.36
C LYS A 38 10.35 -1.10 5.34
N LEU A 39 9.72 -2.13 4.77
CA LEU A 39 10.33 -2.97 3.73
C LEU A 39 10.74 -2.16 2.49
N LEU A 40 9.90 -1.21 2.07
CA LEU A 40 10.17 -0.34 0.93
C LEU A 40 11.34 0.61 1.18
N LEU A 41 11.45 1.16 2.40
CA LEU A 41 12.57 2.03 2.79
C LEU A 41 13.90 1.27 2.90
N GLN A 42 13.84 -0.03 3.19
CA GLN A 42 15.00 -0.94 3.16
C GLN A 42 15.46 -1.28 1.72
N GLY A 43 14.81 -0.75 0.69
CA GLY A 43 15.18 -0.98 -0.70
C GLY A 43 14.45 -2.12 -1.40
N ASN A 44 13.64 -2.93 -0.69
CA ASN A 44 12.95 -4.07 -1.25
C ASN A 44 11.86 -3.67 -2.27
N ARG A 45 11.57 -4.56 -3.22
CA ARG A 45 10.36 -4.50 -4.06
C ARG A 45 9.25 -5.27 -3.36
N VAL A 46 8.10 -4.64 -3.14
CA VAL A 46 6.99 -5.26 -2.41
C VAL A 46 5.78 -5.42 -3.32
N HIS A 47 5.29 -6.65 -3.41
CA HIS A 47 4.05 -7.02 -4.07
C HIS A 47 3.03 -7.43 -3.00
N MET A 48 1.99 -6.63 -2.81
CA MET A 48 0.86 -6.99 -1.93
C MET A 48 -0.20 -7.73 -2.75
N VAL A 49 -0.65 -8.87 -2.27
CA VAL A 49 -1.71 -9.69 -2.89
C VAL A 49 -2.91 -9.78 -1.96
N ASN A 50 -4.09 -10.07 -2.52
CA ASN A 50 -5.36 -10.19 -1.80
C ASN A 50 -5.75 -8.90 -1.06
N CYS A 51 -5.54 -7.72 -1.68
CA CYS A 51 -5.85 -6.44 -1.05
C CYS A 51 -7.33 -6.24 -0.72
N GLU A 52 -8.23 -6.96 -1.35
CA GLU A 52 -9.66 -6.96 -1.07
C GLU A 52 -10.01 -7.53 0.31
N ARG A 53 -9.13 -8.40 0.86
CA ARG A 53 -9.30 -9.06 2.17
C ARG A 53 -8.64 -8.32 3.33
N ILE A 54 -8.12 -7.13 3.08
CA ILE A 54 -7.59 -6.26 4.13
C ILE A 54 -8.74 -5.78 5.00
N MET A 55 -8.50 -5.69 6.31
CA MET A 55 -9.48 -5.24 7.28
C MET A 55 -9.19 -3.82 7.76
N ILE A 56 -10.23 -3.01 7.86
CA ILE A 56 -10.19 -1.67 8.43
C ILE A 56 -10.84 -1.76 9.82
N SER A 57 -10.17 -1.24 10.83
CA SER A 57 -10.70 -1.20 12.20
C SER A 57 -11.79 -0.12 12.31
N GLY A 58 -12.95 -0.50 12.80
CA GLY A 58 -14.09 0.39 13.01
C GLY A 58 -15.41 -0.19 12.50
N SER A 59 -16.51 0.48 12.83
CA SER A 59 -17.84 0.10 12.35
C SER A 59 -17.97 0.47 10.86
N ARG A 60 -18.70 -0.35 10.10
CA ARG A 60 -18.95 -0.12 8.68
C ARG A 60 -19.58 1.25 8.41
N SER A 61 -20.53 1.66 9.22
CA SER A 61 -21.22 2.95 9.07
C SER A 61 -20.26 4.15 9.23
N SER A 62 -19.39 4.11 10.24
CA SER A 62 -18.39 5.15 10.48
C SER A 62 -17.40 5.25 9.32
N ILE A 63 -16.80 4.12 8.92
CA ILE A 63 -15.80 4.06 7.85
C ILE A 63 -16.38 4.55 6.52
N VAL A 64 -17.59 4.10 6.17
CA VAL A 64 -18.27 4.54 4.94
C VAL A 64 -18.63 6.01 5.01
N GLY A 65 -19.09 6.50 6.17
CA GLY A 65 -19.42 7.92 6.37
C GLY A 65 -18.19 8.82 6.20
N GLU A 66 -17.06 8.47 6.80
CA GLU A 66 -15.78 9.19 6.65
C GLU A 66 -15.30 9.16 5.19
N TYR A 67 -15.40 8.00 4.52
CA TYR A 67 -14.96 7.88 3.15
C TYR A 67 -15.83 8.67 2.18
N ARG A 68 -17.15 8.75 2.41
CA ARG A 68 -18.07 9.60 1.63
C ARG A 68 -17.70 11.07 1.74
N LYS A 69 -17.46 11.57 2.95
CA LYS A 69 -16.96 12.95 3.16
C LYS A 69 -15.66 13.20 2.40
N PHE A 70 -14.75 12.21 2.38
CA PHE A 70 -13.51 12.30 1.61
C PHE A 70 -13.78 12.38 0.09
N LEU A 71 -14.79 11.68 -0.43
CA LEU A 71 -15.18 11.72 -1.85
C LEU A 71 -15.79 13.07 -2.27
N GLU A 72 -16.40 13.81 -1.33
CA GLU A 72 -17.00 15.12 -1.57
C GLU A 72 -15.94 16.22 -1.77
N ILE A 73 -14.70 16.00 -1.32
CA ILE A 73 -13.61 16.97 -1.46
C ILE A 73 -13.22 17.06 -2.93
N ALA A 74 -13.59 18.16 -3.59
CA ALA A 74 -13.29 18.43 -4.98
C ALA A 74 -12.76 19.85 -5.18
N SER A 75 -12.14 20.12 -6.31
CA SER A 75 -11.79 21.49 -6.70
C SER A 75 -12.98 22.16 -7.36
N ILE A 76 -13.41 23.29 -6.83
CA ILE A 76 -14.54 24.07 -7.36
C ILE A 76 -14.18 24.68 -8.72
N LEU A 77 -12.95 25.22 -8.84
CA LEU A 77 -12.50 25.94 -10.03
C LEU A 77 -12.13 25.02 -11.19
N HIS A 78 -11.49 23.88 -10.89
CA HIS A 78 -10.97 23.00 -11.93
C HIS A 78 -11.00 21.52 -11.49
N PRO A 79 -12.04 20.75 -11.87
CA PRO A 79 -12.19 19.35 -11.44
C PRO A 79 -11.00 18.45 -11.76
N LYS A 80 -10.29 18.68 -12.89
CA LYS A 80 -9.09 17.91 -13.27
C LYS A 80 -7.89 18.13 -12.32
N HIS A 81 -7.81 19.28 -11.66
CA HIS A 81 -6.74 19.61 -10.70
C HIS A 81 -7.12 19.24 -9.25
N GLY A 82 -8.33 18.77 -9.03
CA GLY A 82 -8.81 18.29 -7.74
C GLY A 82 -8.11 16.99 -7.30
N PRO A 83 -8.34 16.57 -6.05
CA PRO A 83 -7.79 15.32 -5.53
C PRO A 83 -8.44 14.12 -6.25
N PHE A 84 -7.62 13.13 -6.60
CA PHE A 84 -8.10 11.86 -7.11
C PHE A 84 -8.47 10.91 -5.96
N HIS A 85 -9.70 10.45 -5.91
CA HIS A 85 -10.21 9.56 -4.86
C HIS A 85 -10.19 8.10 -5.33
N PRO A 86 -9.35 7.22 -4.76
CA PRO A 86 -9.32 5.82 -5.13
C PRO A 86 -10.56 5.10 -4.59
N ARG A 87 -11.16 4.22 -5.40
CA ARG A 87 -12.30 3.39 -5.01
C ARG A 87 -11.95 1.91 -4.95
N ARG A 88 -10.89 1.49 -5.64
CA ARG A 88 -10.42 0.11 -5.67
C ARG A 88 -9.57 -0.23 -4.44
N PRO A 89 -9.70 -1.44 -3.87
CA PRO A 89 -8.93 -1.88 -2.70
C PRO A 89 -7.42 -1.73 -2.85
N ASP A 90 -6.86 -2.11 -4.00
CA ASP A 90 -5.44 -2.01 -4.31
C ASP A 90 -4.93 -0.57 -4.30
N THR A 91 -5.69 0.35 -4.92
CA THR A 91 -5.32 1.76 -4.99
C THR A 91 -5.52 2.49 -3.67
N ILE A 92 -6.55 2.12 -2.88
CA ILE A 92 -6.75 2.63 -1.52
C ILE A 92 -5.54 2.26 -0.66
N MET A 93 -5.14 0.98 -0.68
CA MET A 93 -4.01 0.51 0.11
C MET A 93 -2.68 1.15 -0.34
N THR A 94 -2.45 1.27 -1.63
CA THR A 94 -1.27 1.98 -2.17
C THR A 94 -1.19 3.42 -1.68
N ARG A 95 -2.32 4.12 -1.59
CA ARG A 95 -2.38 5.49 -1.03
C ARG A 95 -2.09 5.54 0.46
N MET A 96 -2.57 4.56 1.23
CA MET A 96 -2.27 4.47 2.67
C MET A 96 -0.76 4.31 2.88
N VAL A 97 -0.11 3.40 2.15
CA VAL A 97 1.35 3.22 2.21
C VAL A 97 2.09 4.48 1.77
N ARG A 98 1.63 5.16 0.70
CA ARG A 98 2.22 6.43 0.25
C ARG A 98 2.20 7.50 1.33
N GLY A 99 1.15 7.55 2.13
CA GLY A 99 1.03 8.48 3.27
C GLY A 99 2.06 8.24 4.37
N MET A 100 2.57 7.00 4.49
CA MET A 100 3.57 6.60 5.48
C MET A 100 5.02 6.72 4.98
N LEU A 101 5.22 7.03 3.71
CA LEU A 101 6.54 7.24 3.10
C LEU A 101 6.89 8.74 3.09
N PRO A 102 8.17 9.12 3.15
CA PRO A 102 8.62 10.52 3.10
C PRO A 102 8.44 11.12 1.69
N ARG A 103 7.21 11.47 1.32
CA ARG A 103 6.79 11.91 -0.02
C ARG A 103 7.60 13.06 -0.62
N LYS A 104 8.08 13.98 0.22
CA LYS A 104 8.84 15.16 -0.22
C LYS A 104 10.29 14.83 -0.57
N LYS A 105 10.80 13.68 -0.14
CA LYS A 105 12.18 13.24 -0.38
C LYS A 105 12.27 12.30 -1.59
N PRO A 106 13.35 12.39 -2.41
CA PRO A 106 13.56 11.47 -3.53
C PRO A 106 13.55 9.99 -3.13
N SER A 107 14.10 9.67 -1.94
CA SER A 107 14.11 8.31 -1.37
C SER A 107 12.71 7.74 -1.18
N GLY A 108 11.76 8.55 -0.67
CA GLY A 108 10.37 8.10 -0.49
C GLY A 108 9.63 7.93 -1.81
N MET A 109 9.88 8.78 -2.79
CA MET A 109 9.32 8.61 -4.14
C MET A 109 9.86 7.33 -4.82
N ALA A 110 11.16 7.08 -4.72
CA ALA A 110 11.78 5.85 -5.22
C ALA A 110 11.24 4.60 -4.50
N ALA A 111 11.03 4.66 -3.17
CA ALA A 111 10.41 3.60 -2.39
C ALA A 111 8.99 3.30 -2.87
N HIS A 112 8.16 4.33 -3.07
CA HIS A 112 6.79 4.15 -3.57
C HIS A 112 6.73 3.51 -4.97
N LYS A 113 7.67 3.82 -5.86
CA LYS A 113 7.75 3.19 -7.20
C LYS A 113 7.98 1.68 -7.14
N ARG A 114 8.56 1.15 -6.05
CA ARG A 114 8.82 -0.28 -5.84
C ARG A 114 7.61 -1.03 -5.28
N LEU A 115 6.51 -0.35 -4.94
CA LEU A 115 5.28 -0.97 -4.47
C LEU A 115 4.37 -1.36 -5.63
N ARG A 116 3.79 -2.55 -5.54
CA ARG A 116 2.67 -3.01 -6.37
C ARG A 116 1.62 -3.67 -5.49
N ALA A 117 0.36 -3.36 -5.70
CA ALA A 117 -0.77 -3.96 -5.00
C ALA A 117 -1.72 -4.63 -6.00
N TYR A 118 -2.31 -5.75 -5.61
CA TYR A 118 -3.16 -6.56 -6.47
C TYR A 118 -4.41 -7.03 -5.73
N ILE A 119 -5.50 -7.09 -6.47
CA ILE A 119 -6.72 -7.77 -6.08
C ILE A 119 -6.53 -9.25 -6.44
N GLY A 120 -6.73 -10.15 -5.47
CA GLY A 120 -6.39 -11.55 -5.61
C GLY A 120 -4.89 -11.79 -5.72
N THR A 121 -4.52 -12.97 -6.23
CA THR A 121 -3.12 -13.36 -6.43
C THR A 121 -2.86 -13.58 -7.93
N PRO A 122 -2.08 -12.71 -8.59
CA PRO A 122 -1.69 -12.87 -9.99
C PRO A 122 -0.92 -14.18 -10.22
N ARG A 123 -1.08 -14.78 -11.41
CA ARG A 123 -0.42 -16.06 -11.79
C ARG A 123 1.08 -16.09 -11.48
N PRO A 124 1.90 -15.07 -11.88
CA PRO A 124 3.34 -15.09 -11.66
C PRO A 124 3.73 -15.03 -10.17
N LEU A 125 2.86 -14.56 -9.28
CA LEU A 125 3.15 -14.44 -7.85
C LEU A 125 2.63 -15.63 -7.03
N ARG A 126 1.95 -16.59 -7.64
CA ARG A 126 1.39 -17.76 -6.92
C ARG A 126 2.47 -18.67 -6.34
N SER A 127 3.55 -18.89 -7.06
CA SER A 127 4.68 -19.74 -6.67
C SER A 127 5.62 -19.11 -5.65
N HIS A 128 5.54 -17.78 -5.44
CA HIS A 128 6.42 -17.08 -4.50
C HIS A 128 6.00 -17.32 -3.06
N LYS A 129 6.98 -17.45 -2.16
CA LYS A 129 6.74 -17.51 -0.72
C LYS A 129 6.08 -16.21 -0.27
N LYS A 130 4.89 -16.33 0.33
CA LYS A 130 4.13 -15.19 0.84
C LYS A 130 4.51 -14.91 2.29
N VAL A 131 4.80 -13.66 2.58
CA VAL A 131 5.10 -13.18 3.94
C VAL A 131 3.82 -12.64 4.56
N GLN A 132 3.57 -12.98 5.82
CA GLN A 132 2.48 -12.45 6.63
C GLN A 132 3.06 -11.85 7.91
N PHE A 133 2.41 -10.80 8.42
CA PHE A 133 2.83 -10.12 9.64
C PHE A 133 1.86 -10.44 10.78
N GLU A 134 2.20 -11.40 11.63
CA GLU A 134 1.32 -11.84 12.73
C GLU A 134 0.88 -10.69 13.65
N LYS A 135 1.77 -9.72 13.92
CA LYS A 135 1.45 -8.53 14.72
C LYS A 135 0.45 -7.58 14.05
N ALA A 136 0.26 -7.68 12.74
CA ALA A 136 -0.64 -6.85 11.96
C ALA A 136 -1.99 -7.51 11.69
N LYS A 137 -2.14 -8.81 11.98
CA LYS A 137 -3.41 -9.54 11.84
C LYS A 137 -4.46 -9.08 12.84
N ILE A 138 -5.70 -9.40 12.54
CA ILE A 138 -6.85 -9.21 13.42
C ILE A 138 -6.63 -9.98 14.71
N ARG A 139 -6.92 -9.36 15.84
CA ARG A 139 -6.87 -9.99 17.16
C ARG A 139 -8.24 -9.87 17.82
N GLY A 140 -8.86 -11.01 18.09
CA GLY A 140 -10.10 -11.11 18.87
C GLY A 140 -11.39 -10.86 18.10
N ALA A 141 -12.45 -11.54 18.52
CA ALA A 141 -13.79 -11.49 17.92
C ALA A 141 -14.60 -10.23 18.31
N HIS A 142 -14.15 -9.46 19.30
CA HIS A 142 -14.92 -8.34 19.85
C HIS A 142 -14.70 -7.01 19.14
N SER A 143 -13.70 -6.89 18.30
CA SER A 143 -13.43 -5.65 17.55
C SER A 143 -14.23 -5.62 16.26
N LYS A 144 -14.86 -4.49 15.97
CA LYS A 144 -15.57 -4.29 14.70
C LYS A 144 -14.56 -4.03 13.59
N TYR A 145 -14.62 -4.83 12.53
CA TYR A 145 -13.79 -4.70 11.34
C TYR A 145 -14.66 -4.65 10.09
N THR A 146 -14.22 -3.91 9.11
CA THR A 146 -14.85 -3.82 7.79
C THR A 146 -13.83 -4.22 6.73
N SER A 147 -14.21 -5.08 5.78
CA SER A 147 -13.30 -5.46 4.71
C SER A 147 -13.09 -4.31 3.72
N MET A 148 -11.88 -4.24 3.14
CA MET A 148 -11.58 -3.26 2.10
C MET A 148 -12.47 -3.47 0.86
N ALA A 149 -12.87 -4.72 0.57
CA ALA A 149 -13.81 -5.04 -0.48
C ALA A 149 -15.19 -4.41 -0.23
N ASP A 150 -15.71 -4.51 1.01
CA ASP A 150 -17.02 -3.93 1.34
C ASP A 150 -17.01 -2.40 1.22
N LEU A 151 -15.93 -1.76 1.70
CA LEU A 151 -15.75 -0.33 1.50
C LEU A 151 -15.74 0.01 0.00
N GLY A 152 -14.91 -0.67 -0.78
CA GLY A 152 -14.80 -0.46 -2.21
C GLY A 152 -16.13 -0.56 -2.93
N ARG A 153 -16.89 -1.65 -2.70
CA ARG A 153 -18.23 -1.84 -3.29
C ARG A 153 -19.21 -0.73 -2.91
N THR A 154 -19.19 -0.30 -1.64
CA THR A 154 -20.09 0.76 -1.15
C THR A 154 -19.78 2.11 -1.80
N VAL A 155 -18.53 2.36 -2.19
CA VAL A 155 -18.11 3.63 -2.82
C VAL A 155 -18.03 3.57 -4.35
N GLY A 156 -18.52 2.48 -4.96
CA GLY A 156 -18.69 2.36 -6.41
C GLY A 156 -17.57 1.61 -7.13
N TRP A 157 -16.85 0.70 -6.43
CA TRP A 157 -16.02 -0.27 -7.10
C TRP A 157 -16.86 -1.50 -7.50
N THR A 158 -16.90 -1.77 -8.78
CA THR A 158 -17.49 -2.99 -9.37
C THR A 158 -16.36 -3.87 -9.88
N GLN A 159 -16.43 -5.15 -9.62
CA GLN A 159 -15.48 -6.18 -10.09
C GLN A 159 -16.12 -6.94 -11.23
#